data_9bbb3e7c3d455294628a6f2d28f2cafc
#
_entry.id   9bbb3e7c3d455294628a6f2d28f2cafc
#
_cell.length_a   1.000
_cell.length_b   1.000
_cell.length_c   1.000
_cell.angle_alpha   90.00
_cell.angle_beta   90.00
_cell.angle_gamma   90.00
#
_symmetry.space_group_name_H-M   'P 1'
#
loop_
_entity.id
_entity.type
_entity.pdbx_description
1 polymer ?
#
loop_
_entity_poly.entity_id
_entity_poly.type
_entity_poly.pdbx_seq_one_letter_code
_entity_poly.pdbx_strand_id
1 'polypeptide(L)'
;MQRSLSPHDQRLALTPGTTFAVHYADSSTARALLSDPARWTLGVVGYGAERPNFMPSTCPFVAAPLLPATGEAMFEIWISTLPTRPCRIGPVSGACNDELVFGAIRLEDVADIALEDAVEKSYLAIFDFLEQTGLVEPIRFWNYLTAITADERGVERYRRFNIGRHRAFSARLRAPIPPVASGVGGHWGTSVIYFLAARDAAKPIENPRQVNAYEYPPIYGPSSPRFSRASIYSSTLTRTLFIAGTASIVGHETRHVGDLAGQITETTENLRALIRAADQEEACSRDDRWALKVYLRDQAYREPVETALHGMFGTACEPLYLRGDICRSDLLIEIEAVRQTIAG
;
A
#
# COMPACT_ATOMS: atom_id res chain seq x y z
N MET A 1 30.09 -22.70 14.46
CA MET A 1 30.14 -21.27 14.79
C MET A 1 29.16 -20.55 13.88
N GLN A 2 27.94 -20.29 14.35
CA GLN A 2 26.99 -19.44 13.64
C GLN A 2 27.51 -18.00 13.78
N ARG A 3 27.85 -17.35 12.67
CA ARG A 3 28.12 -15.89 12.68
C ARG A 3 26.82 -15.20 13.12
N SER A 4 26.88 -14.44 14.20
CA SER A 4 25.79 -13.52 14.54
C SER A 4 25.62 -12.54 13.38
N LEU A 5 24.43 -12.53 12.77
CA LEU A 5 24.09 -11.55 11.73
C LEU A 5 24.24 -10.14 12.32
N SER A 6 24.74 -9.19 11.53
CA SER A 6 24.72 -7.79 11.94
C SER A 6 23.27 -7.32 12.17
N PRO A 7 23.02 -6.25 12.95
CA PRO A 7 21.67 -5.69 13.08
C PRO A 7 21.01 -5.37 11.74
N HIS A 8 21.80 -4.98 10.73
CA HIS A 8 21.34 -4.74 9.37
C HIS A 8 20.96 -6.04 8.66
N ASP A 9 21.79 -7.12 8.80
CA ASP A 9 21.49 -8.43 8.21
C ASP A 9 20.28 -9.10 8.87
N GLN A 10 20.07 -8.88 10.17
CA GLN A 10 18.87 -9.35 10.88
C GLN A 10 17.59 -8.69 10.38
N ARG A 11 17.64 -7.40 10.01
CA ARG A 11 16.50 -6.67 9.42
C ARG A 11 16.15 -7.19 8.02
N LEU A 12 17.12 -7.67 7.27
CA LEU A 12 16.93 -8.20 5.92
C LEU A 12 16.56 -9.68 5.91
N ALA A 13 16.74 -10.40 7.02
CA ALA A 13 16.37 -11.79 7.11
C ALA A 13 14.85 -11.97 7.02
N LEU A 14 14.41 -12.85 6.14
CA LEU A 14 13.04 -13.36 6.21
C LEU A 14 12.93 -14.12 7.53
N THR A 15 11.94 -13.78 8.33
CA THR A 15 11.63 -14.53 9.54
C THR A 15 11.36 -15.97 9.13
N PRO A 16 11.96 -17.00 9.78
CA PRO A 16 11.66 -18.39 9.48
C PRO A 16 10.15 -18.60 9.52
N GLY A 17 9.60 -19.20 8.45
CA GLY A 17 8.16 -19.43 8.33
C GLY A 17 7.38 -18.35 7.58
N THR A 18 7.96 -17.20 7.23
CA THR A 18 7.27 -16.22 6.36
C THR A 18 7.27 -16.67 4.90
N THR A 19 6.11 -16.62 4.24
CA THR A 19 5.99 -16.94 2.81
C THR A 19 6.35 -15.75 1.92
N PHE A 20 6.18 -14.53 2.42
CA PHE A 20 6.59 -13.29 1.75
C PHE A 20 6.91 -12.18 2.76
N ALA A 21 7.64 -11.16 2.33
CA ALA A 21 7.90 -9.96 3.12
C ALA A 21 8.06 -8.72 2.24
N VAL A 22 7.84 -7.54 2.84
CA VAL A 22 8.15 -6.25 2.24
C VAL A 22 9.36 -5.62 2.92
N HIS A 23 10.23 -5.03 2.10
CA HIS A 23 11.40 -4.27 2.55
C HIS A 23 11.41 -2.88 1.91
N TYR A 24 11.78 -1.88 2.68
CA TYR A 24 12.14 -0.57 2.16
C TYR A 24 13.65 -0.43 2.14
N ALA A 25 14.20 -0.05 1.01
CA ALA A 25 15.64 -0.12 0.77
C ALA A 25 16.13 1.05 -0.10
N ASP A 26 17.32 1.54 0.19
CA ASP A 26 18.10 2.36 -0.74
C ASP A 26 18.63 1.52 -1.92
N SER A 27 19.31 2.16 -2.86
CA SER A 27 19.84 1.48 -4.06
C SER A 27 20.86 0.38 -3.73
N SER A 28 21.66 0.54 -2.69
CA SER A 28 22.70 -0.43 -2.30
C SER A 28 22.10 -1.67 -1.67
N THR A 29 21.19 -1.48 -0.74
CA THR A 29 20.43 -2.52 -0.06
C THR A 29 19.49 -3.25 -1.02
N ALA A 30 18.83 -2.51 -1.94
CA ALA A 30 18.00 -3.09 -2.98
C ALA A 30 18.80 -4.02 -3.89
N ARG A 31 20.01 -3.62 -4.30
CA ARG A 31 20.92 -4.48 -5.09
C ARG A 31 21.25 -5.77 -4.34
N ALA A 32 21.60 -5.69 -3.06
CA ALA A 32 21.92 -6.86 -2.25
C ALA A 32 20.72 -7.82 -2.11
N LEU A 33 19.53 -7.28 -1.82
CA LEU A 33 18.30 -8.07 -1.70
C LEU A 33 17.93 -8.79 -3.01
N LEU A 34 18.00 -8.10 -4.14
CA LEU A 34 17.61 -8.63 -5.45
C LEU A 34 18.66 -9.59 -6.05
N SER A 35 19.89 -9.60 -5.52
CA SER A 35 20.96 -10.51 -5.93
C SER A 35 21.06 -11.75 -5.04
N ASP A 36 20.28 -11.86 -3.98
CA ASP A 36 20.30 -13.01 -3.07
C ASP A 36 19.58 -14.22 -3.72
N PRO A 37 20.30 -15.31 -4.04
CA PRO A 37 19.73 -16.49 -4.70
C PRO A 37 18.74 -17.26 -3.85
N ALA A 38 18.70 -17.01 -2.55
CA ALA A 38 17.76 -17.65 -1.60
C ALA A 38 16.39 -16.96 -1.59
N ARG A 39 16.19 -15.90 -2.38
CA ARG A 39 14.99 -15.06 -2.39
C ARG A 39 14.41 -14.92 -3.77
N TRP A 40 13.09 -14.89 -3.81
CA TRP A 40 12.34 -14.70 -5.05
C TRP A 40 11.61 -13.36 -4.98
N THR A 41 11.73 -12.55 -6.02
CA THR A 41 11.09 -11.24 -6.08
C THR A 41 9.68 -11.36 -6.65
N LEU A 42 8.67 -10.89 -5.91
CA LEU A 42 7.30 -10.72 -6.39
C LEU A 42 7.15 -9.41 -7.17
N GLY A 43 7.72 -8.32 -6.66
CA GLY A 43 7.64 -7.03 -7.31
C GLY A 43 8.46 -5.95 -6.62
N VAL A 44 8.73 -4.89 -7.35
CA VAL A 44 9.48 -3.73 -6.87
C VAL A 44 8.77 -2.45 -7.27
N VAL A 45 8.61 -1.55 -6.29
CA VAL A 45 8.12 -0.19 -6.51
C VAL A 45 9.27 0.78 -6.28
N GLY A 46 9.57 1.62 -7.27
CA GLY A 46 10.60 2.66 -7.18
C GLY A 46 9.99 4.02 -6.84
N TYR A 47 10.56 4.71 -5.87
CA TYR A 47 10.21 6.06 -5.45
C TYR A 47 11.37 6.99 -5.75
N GLY A 48 11.13 8.03 -6.56
CA GLY A 48 12.20 8.90 -7.05
C GLY A 48 13.21 8.16 -7.93
N ALA A 49 12.82 7.04 -8.52
CA ALA A 49 13.70 6.15 -9.27
C ALA A 49 13.05 5.59 -10.53
N GLU A 50 13.82 5.56 -11.58
CA GLU A 50 13.57 4.70 -12.75
C GLU A 50 14.06 3.27 -12.47
N ARG A 51 13.73 2.32 -13.35
CA ARG A 51 14.22 0.93 -13.23
C ARG A 51 15.75 0.89 -13.17
N PRO A 52 16.35 0.41 -12.07
CA PRO A 52 17.80 0.32 -11.96
C PRO A 52 18.39 -0.72 -12.93
N ASN A 53 19.57 -0.45 -13.48
CA ASN A 53 20.27 -1.35 -14.39
C ASN A 53 20.67 -2.70 -13.78
N PHE A 54 20.81 -2.75 -12.45
CA PHE A 54 21.12 -4.01 -11.73
C PHE A 54 19.91 -4.93 -11.56
N MET A 55 18.70 -4.45 -11.85
CA MET A 55 17.47 -5.23 -11.68
C MET A 55 17.26 -6.15 -12.88
N PRO A 56 17.01 -7.45 -12.69
CA PRO A 56 16.68 -8.36 -13.78
C PRO A 56 15.48 -7.86 -14.60
N SER A 57 15.55 -7.95 -15.92
CA SER A 57 14.47 -7.49 -16.81
C SER A 57 13.14 -8.20 -16.58
N THR A 58 13.20 -9.44 -16.07
CA THR A 58 12.04 -10.27 -15.73
C THR A 58 11.39 -9.87 -14.38
N CYS A 59 12.08 -9.11 -13.52
CA CYS A 59 11.53 -8.66 -12.25
C CYS A 59 10.48 -7.57 -12.50
N PRO A 60 9.24 -7.70 -12.00
CA PRO A 60 8.24 -6.63 -12.10
C PRO A 60 8.71 -5.36 -11.41
N PHE A 61 8.57 -4.24 -12.12
CA PHE A 61 8.92 -2.92 -11.58
C PHE A 61 7.88 -1.88 -11.97
N VAL A 62 7.52 -1.05 -11.02
CA VAL A 62 6.69 0.13 -11.24
C VAL A 62 7.34 1.36 -10.61
N ALA A 63 7.52 2.43 -11.40
CA ALA A 63 7.92 3.73 -10.88
C ALA A 63 6.68 4.44 -10.33
N ALA A 64 6.67 4.71 -9.03
CA ALA A 64 5.61 5.44 -8.36
C ALA A 64 5.79 6.96 -8.53
N PRO A 65 4.71 7.75 -8.71
CA PRO A 65 4.80 9.20 -8.88
C PRO A 65 5.01 9.95 -7.55
N LEU A 66 5.78 9.37 -6.64
CA LEU A 66 6.08 9.89 -5.31
C LEU A 66 7.58 10.01 -5.10
N LEU A 67 7.99 11.03 -4.35
CA LEU A 67 9.39 11.27 -4.01
C LEU A 67 9.65 10.90 -2.56
N PRO A 68 10.76 10.21 -2.26
CA PRO A 68 11.20 10.07 -0.88
C PRO A 68 11.48 11.43 -0.24
N ALA A 69 11.11 11.58 1.02
CA ALA A 69 11.36 12.83 1.77
C ALA A 69 12.86 13.10 1.97
N THR A 70 13.71 12.10 1.84
CA THR A 70 15.18 12.22 1.85
C THR A 70 15.77 12.79 0.56
N GLY A 71 15.00 12.75 -0.54
CA GLY A 71 15.49 13.11 -1.88
C GLY A 71 16.27 11.98 -2.58
N GLU A 72 16.68 10.95 -1.87
CA GLU A 72 17.38 9.79 -2.43
C GLU A 72 16.39 8.72 -2.91
N ALA A 73 16.74 8.01 -3.98
CA ALA A 73 15.92 6.93 -4.51
C ALA A 73 15.69 5.81 -3.49
N MET A 74 14.43 5.41 -3.31
CA MET A 74 14.02 4.33 -2.41
C MET A 74 13.22 3.28 -3.16
N PHE A 75 13.26 2.06 -2.66
CA PHE A 75 12.57 0.92 -3.25
C PHE A 75 11.75 0.18 -2.21
N GLU A 76 10.52 -0.14 -2.56
CA GLU A 76 9.68 -1.10 -1.86
C GLU A 76 9.80 -2.45 -2.59
N ILE A 77 10.33 -3.44 -1.90
CA ILE A 77 10.67 -4.74 -2.50
C ILE A 77 9.83 -5.82 -1.82
N TRP A 78 8.98 -6.47 -2.60
CA TRP A 78 8.20 -7.63 -2.18
C TRP A 78 8.95 -8.89 -2.55
N ILE A 79 9.38 -9.64 -1.54
CA ILE A 79 10.11 -10.90 -1.69
C ILE A 79 9.28 -12.08 -1.21
N SER A 80 9.55 -13.24 -1.76
CA SER A 80 8.93 -14.52 -1.42
C SER A 80 10.00 -15.57 -1.08
N THR A 81 9.65 -16.51 -0.22
CA THR A 81 10.43 -17.74 0.00
C THR A 81 10.11 -18.83 -1.02
N LEU A 82 8.97 -18.68 -1.73
CA LEU A 82 8.56 -19.58 -2.79
C LEU A 82 9.01 -19.05 -4.16
N PRO A 83 9.41 -19.93 -5.10
CA PRO A 83 9.78 -19.54 -6.45
C PRO A 83 8.68 -18.71 -7.13
N THR A 84 9.06 -17.60 -7.75
CA THR A 84 8.15 -16.74 -8.50
C THR A 84 8.35 -16.87 -9.99
N ARG A 85 7.28 -16.69 -10.75
CA ARG A 85 7.31 -16.60 -12.20
C ARG A 85 6.76 -15.24 -12.66
N PRO A 86 7.40 -14.55 -13.60
CA PRO A 86 6.84 -13.35 -14.17
C PRO A 86 5.55 -13.67 -14.95
N CYS A 87 4.60 -12.76 -14.90
CA CYS A 87 3.34 -12.87 -15.64
C CYS A 87 2.95 -11.51 -16.22
N ARG A 88 2.40 -11.53 -17.42
CA ARG A 88 1.88 -10.33 -18.09
C ARG A 88 0.61 -10.70 -18.86
N ILE A 89 -0.47 -9.98 -18.56
CA ILE A 89 -1.77 -10.17 -19.19
C ILE A 89 -2.32 -8.79 -19.53
N GLY A 90 -2.46 -8.52 -20.82
CA GLY A 90 -2.85 -7.20 -21.31
C GLY A 90 -1.87 -6.12 -20.81
N PRO A 91 -2.38 -5.01 -20.22
CA PRO A 91 -1.56 -3.92 -19.69
C PRO A 91 -0.97 -4.21 -18.30
N VAL A 92 -1.42 -5.25 -17.61
CA VAL A 92 -0.96 -5.61 -16.27
C VAL A 92 0.28 -6.48 -16.34
N SER A 93 1.30 -6.11 -15.58
CA SER A 93 2.54 -6.90 -15.41
C SER A 93 2.79 -7.19 -13.93
N GLY A 94 3.34 -8.37 -13.65
CA GLY A 94 3.57 -8.82 -12.29
C GLY A 94 4.44 -10.06 -12.19
N ALA A 95 4.50 -10.65 -11.01
CA ALA A 95 4.97 -12.00 -10.79
C ALA A 95 4.11 -12.71 -9.76
N CYS A 96 4.02 -14.01 -9.88
CA CYS A 96 3.24 -14.85 -8.99
C CYS A 96 3.99 -16.11 -8.58
N ASN A 97 3.59 -16.67 -7.47
CA ASN A 97 3.83 -18.06 -7.06
C ASN A 97 2.47 -18.78 -6.92
N ASP A 98 2.41 -19.89 -6.23
CA ASP A 98 1.17 -20.66 -6.07
C ASP A 98 0.19 -20.07 -5.03
N GLU A 99 0.64 -19.10 -4.22
CA GLU A 99 -0.14 -18.49 -3.15
C GLU A 99 -0.50 -17.03 -3.44
N LEU A 100 0.44 -16.26 -4.02
CA LEU A 100 0.37 -14.80 -4.13
C LEU A 100 0.74 -14.31 -5.53
N VAL A 101 0.16 -13.19 -5.90
CA VAL A 101 0.57 -12.38 -7.05
C VAL A 101 0.76 -10.92 -6.63
N PHE A 102 1.88 -10.36 -7.08
CA PHE A 102 2.06 -8.92 -7.20
C PHE A 102 1.77 -8.51 -8.64
N GLY A 103 0.97 -7.48 -8.84
CA GLY A 103 0.69 -6.93 -10.15
C GLY A 103 0.70 -5.41 -10.15
N ALA A 104 0.99 -4.81 -11.30
CA ALA A 104 0.98 -3.37 -11.47
C ALA A 104 0.49 -2.97 -12.87
N ILE A 105 -0.15 -1.80 -12.95
CA ILE A 105 -0.63 -1.17 -14.18
C ILE A 105 -0.39 0.34 -14.12
N ARG A 106 -0.04 0.94 -15.25
CA ARG A 106 -0.07 2.40 -15.43
C ARG A 106 -1.44 2.81 -15.94
N LEU A 107 -2.01 3.86 -15.35
CA LEU A 107 -3.25 4.42 -15.87
C LEU A 107 -2.99 5.14 -17.20
N GLU A 108 -3.89 4.96 -18.16
CA GLU A 108 -3.95 5.79 -19.37
C GLU A 108 -4.61 7.16 -19.03
N ASP A 109 -3.95 7.93 -18.17
CA ASP A 109 -4.39 9.24 -17.69
C ASP A 109 -3.97 10.32 -18.72
N VAL A 110 -4.72 10.38 -19.81
CA VAL A 110 -4.48 11.29 -20.94
C VAL A 110 -5.67 12.23 -21.13
N ALA A 111 -5.44 13.42 -21.66
CA ALA A 111 -6.42 14.51 -21.73
C ALA A 111 -7.74 14.15 -22.45
N ASP A 112 -7.71 13.21 -23.37
CA ASP A 112 -8.87 12.83 -24.19
C ASP A 112 -9.73 11.72 -23.57
N ILE A 113 -9.26 11.08 -22.49
CA ILE A 113 -9.98 10.02 -21.79
C ILE A 113 -10.38 10.55 -20.40
N ALA A 114 -11.64 10.41 -20.04
CA ALA A 114 -12.09 10.76 -18.70
C ALA A 114 -11.41 9.86 -17.67
N LEU A 115 -10.93 10.44 -16.57
CA LEU A 115 -10.19 9.69 -15.54
C LEU A 115 -11.00 8.50 -15.02
N GLU A 116 -12.31 8.66 -14.80
CA GLU A 116 -13.18 7.57 -14.36
C GLU A 116 -13.21 6.38 -15.34
N ASP A 117 -13.15 6.63 -16.64
CA ASP A 117 -13.16 5.58 -17.66
C ASP A 117 -11.79 4.87 -17.73
N ALA A 118 -10.70 5.64 -17.61
CA ALA A 118 -9.34 5.08 -17.53
C ALA A 118 -9.18 4.21 -16.28
N VAL A 119 -9.72 4.62 -15.13
CA VAL A 119 -9.71 3.87 -13.88
C VAL A 119 -10.55 2.61 -13.98
N GLU A 120 -11.78 2.70 -14.50
CA GLU A 120 -12.65 1.54 -14.74
C GLU A 120 -11.95 0.50 -15.62
N LYS A 121 -11.43 0.91 -16.78
CA LYS A 121 -10.68 0.06 -17.71
C LYS A 121 -9.48 -0.62 -17.03
N SER A 122 -8.75 0.13 -16.19
CA SER A 122 -7.57 -0.41 -15.49
C SER A 122 -7.95 -1.46 -14.45
N TYR A 123 -9.00 -1.23 -13.66
CA TYR A 123 -9.47 -2.22 -12.70
C TYR A 123 -10.08 -3.46 -13.36
N LEU A 124 -10.80 -3.30 -14.47
CA LEU A 124 -11.29 -4.45 -15.25
C LEU A 124 -10.12 -5.29 -15.79
N ALA A 125 -9.06 -4.65 -16.30
CA ALA A 125 -7.86 -5.36 -16.73
C ALA A 125 -7.15 -6.08 -15.56
N ILE A 126 -7.17 -5.50 -14.36
CA ILE A 126 -6.67 -6.16 -13.14
C ILE A 126 -7.50 -7.41 -12.83
N PHE A 127 -8.82 -7.33 -12.86
CA PHE A 127 -9.67 -8.51 -12.63
C PHE A 127 -9.48 -9.61 -13.69
N ASP A 128 -9.30 -9.25 -14.96
CA ASP A 128 -8.94 -10.20 -16.02
C ASP A 128 -7.60 -10.88 -15.75
N PHE A 129 -6.61 -10.11 -15.27
CA PHE A 129 -5.32 -10.63 -14.86
C PHE A 129 -5.44 -11.61 -13.69
N LEU A 130 -6.22 -11.28 -12.68
CA LEU A 130 -6.46 -12.14 -11.50
C LEU A 130 -7.14 -13.44 -11.88
N GLU A 131 -8.15 -13.40 -12.74
CA GLU A 131 -8.84 -14.61 -13.20
C GLU A 131 -7.90 -15.55 -13.99
N GLN A 132 -7.06 -14.99 -14.86
CA GLN A 132 -6.12 -15.78 -15.65
C GLN A 132 -4.95 -16.34 -14.83
N THR A 133 -4.56 -15.69 -13.74
CA THR A 133 -3.56 -16.22 -12.81
C THR A 133 -4.13 -17.26 -11.83
N GLY A 134 -5.46 -17.29 -11.65
CA GLY A 134 -6.13 -18.13 -10.66
C GLY A 134 -6.00 -17.64 -9.21
N LEU A 135 -5.42 -16.46 -9.00
CA LEU A 135 -5.24 -15.82 -7.69
C LEU A 135 -6.22 -14.64 -7.58
N VAL A 136 -7.50 -15.00 -7.34
CA VAL A 136 -8.66 -14.14 -7.62
C VAL A 136 -9.05 -13.23 -6.48
N GLU A 137 -8.47 -13.38 -5.29
CA GLU A 137 -8.85 -12.62 -4.10
C GLU A 137 -7.91 -11.43 -3.89
N PRO A 138 -8.33 -10.20 -4.22
CA PRO A 138 -7.51 -9.01 -3.98
C PRO A 138 -7.32 -8.80 -2.47
N ILE A 139 -6.07 -8.71 -2.01
CA ILE A 139 -5.73 -8.43 -0.62
C ILE A 139 -5.58 -6.93 -0.41
N ARG A 140 -4.80 -6.26 -1.28
CA ARG A 140 -4.37 -4.88 -1.09
C ARG A 140 -4.19 -4.16 -2.41
N PHE A 141 -4.68 -2.91 -2.51
CA PHE A 141 -4.40 -1.98 -3.60
C PHE A 141 -3.66 -0.74 -3.11
N TRP A 142 -2.71 -0.28 -3.90
CA TRP A 142 -2.09 1.05 -3.79
C TRP A 142 -2.39 1.83 -5.06
N ASN A 143 -3.01 3.00 -4.90
CA ASN A 143 -3.41 3.86 -5.99
C ASN A 143 -2.66 5.17 -5.88
N TYR A 144 -1.70 5.39 -6.73
CA TYR A 144 -0.96 6.64 -6.78
C TYR A 144 -1.44 7.44 -8.00
N LEU A 145 -2.12 8.54 -7.73
CA LEU A 145 -2.74 9.40 -8.73
C LEU A 145 -1.97 10.70 -8.84
N THR A 146 -1.65 11.14 -10.04
CA THR A 146 -1.10 12.49 -10.23
C THR A 146 -2.19 13.52 -9.95
N ALA A 147 -1.81 14.62 -9.24
CA ALA A 147 -2.70 15.74 -8.93
C ALA A 147 -4.07 15.32 -8.32
N ILE A 148 -4.07 14.41 -7.34
CA ILE A 148 -5.26 13.75 -6.78
C ILE A 148 -6.38 14.73 -6.34
N THR A 149 -6.00 15.90 -5.80
CA THR A 149 -6.92 16.94 -5.31
C THR A 149 -7.24 18.03 -6.33
N ALA A 150 -6.70 17.94 -7.56
CA ALA A 150 -6.98 18.93 -8.60
C ALA A 150 -8.43 18.81 -9.10
N ASP A 151 -9.02 19.95 -9.41
CA ASP A 151 -10.30 19.99 -10.13
C ASP A 151 -10.10 19.62 -11.60
N GLU A 152 -10.93 18.75 -12.10
CA GLU A 152 -11.00 18.38 -13.50
C GLU A 152 -12.44 18.50 -14.00
N ARG A 153 -12.72 19.57 -14.74
CA ARG A 153 -14.06 19.86 -15.27
C ARG A 153 -15.14 19.95 -14.18
N GLY A 154 -14.84 20.60 -13.06
CA GLY A 154 -15.77 20.81 -11.96
C GLY A 154 -15.92 19.63 -10.98
N VAL A 155 -15.09 18.59 -11.12
CA VAL A 155 -15.07 17.44 -10.20
C VAL A 155 -13.62 17.12 -9.83
N GLU A 156 -13.34 17.01 -8.54
CA GLU A 156 -12.02 16.62 -8.04
C GLU A 156 -11.59 15.25 -8.59
N ARG A 157 -10.33 15.12 -9.00
CA ARG A 157 -9.79 13.89 -9.60
C ARG A 157 -9.94 12.64 -8.71
N TYR A 158 -9.83 12.78 -7.39
CA TYR A 158 -10.08 11.65 -6.48
C TYR A 158 -11.55 11.18 -6.52
N ARG A 159 -12.50 12.11 -6.67
CA ARG A 159 -13.93 11.75 -6.82
C ARG A 159 -14.19 11.05 -8.15
N ARG A 160 -13.56 11.48 -9.25
CA ARG A 160 -13.60 10.77 -10.54
C ARG A 160 -13.00 9.36 -10.45
N PHE A 161 -11.85 9.23 -9.80
CA PHE A 161 -11.23 7.94 -9.53
C PHE A 161 -12.20 7.00 -8.79
N ASN A 162 -12.89 7.49 -7.76
CA ASN A 162 -13.87 6.68 -7.02
C ASN A 162 -15.06 6.24 -7.88
N ILE A 163 -15.49 7.04 -8.87
CA ILE A 163 -16.53 6.64 -9.84
C ILE A 163 -16.05 5.43 -10.66
N GLY A 164 -14.89 5.52 -11.27
CA GLY A 164 -14.36 4.45 -12.12
C GLY A 164 -14.12 3.16 -11.34
N ARG A 165 -13.50 3.27 -10.14
CA ARG A 165 -13.31 2.12 -9.26
C ARG A 165 -14.63 1.50 -8.80
N HIS A 166 -15.63 2.32 -8.49
CA HIS A 166 -16.95 1.84 -8.12
C HIS A 166 -17.61 1.03 -9.24
N ARG A 167 -17.54 1.50 -10.49
CA ARG A 167 -18.08 0.80 -11.66
C ARG A 167 -17.42 -0.57 -11.83
N ALA A 168 -16.09 -0.62 -11.83
CA ALA A 168 -15.33 -1.86 -11.98
C ALA A 168 -15.61 -2.86 -10.84
N PHE A 169 -15.62 -2.39 -9.58
CA PHE A 169 -15.91 -3.24 -8.42
C PHE A 169 -17.34 -3.76 -8.43
N SER A 170 -18.31 -2.96 -8.84
CA SER A 170 -19.72 -3.40 -8.97
C SER A 170 -19.90 -4.46 -10.04
N ALA A 171 -19.06 -4.42 -11.09
CA ALA A 171 -19.11 -5.40 -12.17
C ALA A 171 -18.39 -6.73 -11.85
N ARG A 172 -17.27 -6.68 -11.07
CA ARG A 172 -16.33 -7.81 -10.99
C ARG A 172 -15.95 -8.25 -9.58
N LEU A 173 -16.05 -7.39 -8.57
CA LEU A 173 -15.65 -7.75 -7.21
C LEU A 173 -16.68 -8.71 -6.60
N ARG A 174 -16.22 -9.90 -6.20
CA ARG A 174 -17.08 -10.94 -5.63
C ARG A 174 -17.37 -10.71 -4.15
N ALA A 175 -16.40 -10.15 -3.42
CA ALA A 175 -16.52 -9.89 -1.99
C ALA A 175 -17.50 -8.75 -1.70
N PRO A 176 -18.37 -8.85 -0.69
CA PRO A 176 -19.28 -7.78 -0.29
C PRO A 176 -18.54 -6.57 0.31
N ILE A 177 -17.44 -6.82 1.01
CA ILE A 177 -16.57 -5.80 1.59
C ILE A 177 -15.37 -5.61 0.65
N PRO A 178 -15.06 -4.37 0.24
CA PRO A 178 -13.94 -4.13 -0.67
C PRO A 178 -12.59 -4.38 0.01
N PRO A 179 -11.54 -4.72 -0.75
CA PRO A 179 -10.19 -4.94 -0.20
C PRO A 179 -9.60 -3.65 0.36
N VAL A 180 -8.56 -3.80 1.15
CA VAL A 180 -7.79 -2.68 1.70
C VAL A 180 -7.16 -1.87 0.57
N ALA A 181 -7.25 -0.53 0.62
CA ALA A 181 -6.62 0.33 -0.37
C ALA A 181 -6.19 1.67 0.21
N SER A 182 -5.10 2.23 -0.34
CA SER A 182 -4.70 3.63 -0.17
C SER A 182 -4.89 4.39 -1.48
N GLY A 183 -5.16 5.70 -1.38
CA GLY A 183 -5.22 6.61 -2.51
C GLY A 183 -4.43 7.87 -2.20
N VAL A 184 -3.25 8.03 -2.82
CA VAL A 184 -2.29 9.10 -2.54
C VAL A 184 -1.92 9.84 -3.81
N GLY A 185 -1.72 11.15 -3.70
CA GLY A 185 -1.39 12.03 -4.81
C GLY A 185 0.10 12.12 -5.09
N GLY A 186 0.49 11.88 -6.35
CA GLY A 186 1.83 12.14 -6.83
C GLY A 186 1.92 13.51 -7.51
N HIS A 187 3.13 14.08 -7.53
CA HIS A 187 3.39 15.38 -8.12
C HIS A 187 4.04 15.30 -9.51
N TRP A 188 4.39 14.12 -9.98
CA TRP A 188 5.11 13.91 -11.26
C TRP A 188 4.85 12.50 -11.82
N GLY A 189 5.24 12.29 -13.06
CA GLY A 189 5.15 10.96 -13.69
C GLY A 189 3.73 10.54 -14.09
N THR A 190 3.49 9.25 -14.05
CA THR A 190 2.22 8.64 -14.48
C THR A 190 1.51 8.02 -13.29
N SER A 191 0.20 8.19 -13.22
CA SER A 191 -0.65 7.49 -12.24
C SER A 191 -0.50 5.97 -12.36
N VAL A 192 -0.40 5.28 -11.23
CA VAL A 192 -0.20 3.83 -11.20
C VAL A 192 -1.10 3.17 -10.16
N ILE A 193 -1.49 1.93 -10.45
CA ILE A 193 -2.12 1.03 -9.49
C ILE A 193 -1.22 -0.19 -9.37
N TYR A 194 -0.84 -0.57 -8.16
CA TYR A 194 -0.25 -1.88 -7.91
C TYR A 194 -0.99 -2.58 -6.78
N PHE A 195 -0.89 -3.90 -6.75
CA PHE A 195 -1.71 -4.70 -5.86
C PHE A 195 -1.05 -6.02 -5.48
N LEU A 196 -1.56 -6.58 -4.39
CA LEU A 196 -1.38 -7.96 -4.00
C LEU A 196 -2.72 -8.68 -4.04
N ALA A 197 -2.70 -9.91 -4.55
CA ALA A 197 -3.84 -10.82 -4.49
C ALA A 197 -3.37 -12.23 -4.17
N ALA A 198 -4.30 -13.07 -3.72
CA ALA A 198 -4.02 -14.43 -3.30
C ALA A 198 -5.10 -15.40 -3.79
N ARG A 199 -4.92 -16.67 -3.46
CA ARG A 199 -5.95 -17.69 -3.63
C ARG A 199 -7.08 -17.51 -2.63
N ASP A 200 -6.73 -17.22 -1.38
CA ASP A 200 -7.67 -17.09 -0.27
C ASP A 200 -7.89 -15.60 0.08
N ALA A 201 -9.12 -15.27 0.46
CA ALA A 201 -9.50 -13.92 0.81
C ALA A 201 -8.89 -13.49 2.15
N ALA A 202 -8.50 -12.22 2.24
CA ALA A 202 -8.14 -11.61 3.52
C ALA A 202 -9.40 -11.24 4.31
N LYS A 203 -9.33 -11.36 5.65
CA LYS A 203 -10.41 -10.96 6.56
C LYS A 203 -10.39 -9.45 6.74
N PRO A 204 -11.45 -8.71 6.37
CA PRO A 204 -11.49 -7.26 6.53
C PRO A 204 -11.63 -6.86 8.01
N ILE A 205 -11.00 -5.75 8.37
CA ILE A 205 -11.07 -5.11 9.70
C ILE A 205 -11.41 -3.64 9.48
N GLU A 206 -12.42 -3.15 10.20
CA GLU A 206 -12.81 -1.74 10.14
C GLU A 206 -12.38 -1.00 11.42
N ASN A 207 -12.25 0.32 11.30
CA ASN A 207 -11.85 1.16 12.42
C ASN A 207 -13.08 1.56 13.24
N PRO A 208 -13.17 1.21 14.54
CA PRO A 208 -14.33 1.54 15.36
C PRO A 208 -14.51 3.06 15.57
N ARG A 209 -13.51 3.88 15.23
CA ARG A 209 -13.56 5.35 15.34
C ARG A 209 -14.04 6.02 14.04
N GLN A 210 -14.21 5.26 12.95
CA GLN A 210 -14.50 5.79 11.61
C GLN A 210 -15.75 5.12 11.02
N VAL A 211 -16.48 5.85 10.20
CA VAL A 211 -17.47 5.28 9.30
C VAL A 211 -16.72 4.49 8.21
N ASN A 212 -17.25 3.35 7.79
CA ASN A 212 -16.69 2.57 6.70
C ASN A 212 -16.60 3.43 5.44
N ALA A 213 -15.47 3.40 4.75
CA ALA A 213 -15.26 4.30 3.63
C ALA A 213 -16.31 4.11 2.52
N TYR A 214 -16.75 2.87 2.31
CA TYR A 214 -17.76 2.51 1.31
C TYR A 214 -19.20 2.90 1.71
N GLU A 215 -19.39 3.44 2.93
CA GLU A 215 -20.65 3.98 3.47
C GLU A 215 -20.62 5.51 3.63
N TYR A 216 -19.59 6.17 3.11
CA TYR A 216 -19.46 7.63 3.22
C TYR A 216 -20.62 8.36 2.55
N PRO A 217 -21.11 9.46 3.17
CA PRO A 217 -22.21 10.22 2.65
C PRO A 217 -21.87 10.91 1.30
N PRO A 218 -22.89 11.21 0.48
CA PRO A 218 -22.69 11.79 -0.87
C PRO A 218 -21.96 13.13 -0.93
N ILE A 219 -21.77 13.83 0.19
CA ILE A 219 -20.98 15.07 0.24
C ILE A 219 -19.53 14.88 -0.22
N TYR A 220 -19.00 13.64 -0.14
CA TYR A 220 -17.65 13.28 -0.59
C TYR A 220 -17.58 12.88 -2.07
N GLY A 221 -18.69 12.91 -2.79
CA GLY A 221 -18.77 12.61 -4.20
C GLY A 221 -19.93 11.68 -4.57
N PRO A 222 -20.18 11.49 -5.86
CA PRO A 222 -21.28 10.65 -6.35
C PRO A 222 -21.09 9.15 -6.10
N SER A 223 -19.85 8.74 -5.80
CA SER A 223 -19.51 7.38 -5.41
C SER A 223 -18.61 7.40 -4.18
N SER A 224 -18.98 6.64 -3.14
CA SER A 224 -18.15 6.48 -1.94
C SER A 224 -16.82 5.80 -2.28
N PRO A 225 -15.72 6.09 -1.54
CA PRO A 225 -14.48 5.36 -1.67
C PRO A 225 -14.67 3.87 -1.33
N ARG A 226 -14.27 2.97 -2.22
CA ARG A 226 -14.48 1.51 -2.08
C ARG A 226 -13.23 0.85 -1.52
N PHE A 227 -13.03 0.90 -0.18
CA PHE A 227 -11.93 0.21 0.51
C PHE A 227 -12.28 -0.09 1.97
N SER A 228 -11.71 -1.15 2.55
CA SER A 228 -11.69 -1.42 3.98
C SER A 228 -10.46 -0.82 4.65
N ARG A 229 -10.55 -0.55 5.95
CA ARG A 229 -9.50 0.14 6.73
C ARG A 229 -8.28 -0.73 6.97
N ALA A 230 -8.49 -2.02 7.16
CA ALA A 230 -7.43 -3.00 7.29
C ALA A 230 -7.92 -4.39 6.87
N SER A 231 -7.01 -5.35 6.74
CA SER A 231 -7.34 -6.76 6.59
C SER A 231 -6.23 -7.65 7.13
N ILE A 232 -6.60 -8.85 7.57
CA ILE A 232 -5.67 -9.91 7.95
C ILE A 232 -5.67 -10.96 6.84
N TYR A 233 -4.51 -11.17 6.25
CA TYR A 233 -4.25 -12.30 5.37
C TYR A 233 -3.48 -13.37 6.13
N SER A 234 -4.03 -14.57 6.19
CA SER A 234 -3.43 -15.71 6.87
C SER A 234 -2.93 -16.71 5.85
N SER A 235 -1.62 -16.98 5.84
CA SER A 235 -1.02 -18.13 5.17
C SER A 235 -0.81 -19.26 6.18
N THR A 236 -0.27 -20.38 5.71
CA THR A 236 -0.01 -21.55 6.60
C THR A 236 0.91 -21.20 7.77
N LEU A 237 1.85 -20.29 7.59
CA LEU A 237 2.92 -20.02 8.55
C LEU A 237 2.95 -18.58 9.07
N THR A 238 2.22 -17.67 8.43
CA THR A 238 2.24 -16.25 8.80
C THR A 238 0.87 -15.60 8.70
N ARG A 239 0.70 -14.60 9.54
CA ARG A 239 -0.41 -13.65 9.47
C ARG A 239 0.12 -12.28 9.10
N THR A 240 -0.51 -11.65 8.13
CA THR A 240 -0.13 -10.32 7.69
C THR A 240 -1.31 -9.38 7.83
N LEU A 241 -1.18 -8.39 8.72
CA LEU A 241 -2.13 -7.29 8.84
C LEU A 241 -1.71 -6.19 7.85
N PHE A 242 -2.61 -5.86 6.94
CA PHE A 242 -2.49 -4.70 6.06
C PHE A 242 -3.37 -3.58 6.59
N ILE A 243 -2.80 -2.42 6.88
CA ILE A 243 -3.52 -1.20 7.27
C ILE A 243 -3.52 -0.22 6.10
N ALA A 244 -4.70 0.23 5.69
CA ALA A 244 -4.87 1.27 4.67
C ALA A 244 -4.27 2.60 5.11
N GLY A 245 -4.12 3.53 4.17
CA GLY A 245 -3.82 4.92 4.48
C GLY A 245 -4.76 5.46 5.57
N THR A 246 -4.18 5.76 6.72
CA THR A 246 -4.86 6.23 7.91
C THR A 246 -4.43 7.67 8.18
N ALA A 247 -5.41 8.56 8.35
CA ALA A 247 -5.21 9.98 8.55
C ALA A 247 -6.09 10.50 9.70
N SER A 248 -6.06 11.82 9.94
CA SER A 248 -6.82 12.50 11.00
C SER A 248 -8.32 12.59 10.66
N ILE A 249 -9.02 11.46 10.70
CA ILE A 249 -10.46 11.34 10.40
C ILE A 249 -11.18 10.63 11.56
N VAL A 250 -12.25 11.23 12.07
CA VAL A 250 -13.17 10.62 13.04
C VAL A 250 -14.57 10.58 12.44
N GLY A 251 -15.24 9.44 12.52
CA GLY A 251 -16.43 9.22 11.72
C GLY A 251 -16.06 9.28 10.23
N HIS A 252 -16.58 10.29 9.53
CA HIS A 252 -16.21 10.58 8.14
C HIS A 252 -15.56 11.97 7.97
N GLU A 253 -15.35 12.72 9.05
CA GLU A 253 -14.89 14.11 9.01
C GLU A 253 -13.40 14.23 9.32
N THR A 254 -12.71 15.12 8.60
CA THR A 254 -11.34 15.52 8.92
C THR A 254 -11.33 16.26 10.26
N ARG A 255 -10.39 15.93 11.14
CA ARG A 255 -10.14 16.61 12.41
C ARG A 255 -8.82 17.38 12.37
N HIS A 256 -8.72 18.40 13.20
CA HIS A 256 -7.50 19.21 13.37
C HIS A 256 -6.99 19.84 12.05
N VAL A 257 -7.91 20.43 11.27
CA VAL A 257 -7.56 21.10 10.00
C VAL A 257 -6.55 22.22 10.28
N GLY A 258 -5.40 22.18 9.55
CA GLY A 258 -4.31 23.15 9.72
C GLY A 258 -3.42 22.95 10.96
N ASP A 259 -3.73 21.98 11.83
CA ASP A 259 -2.94 21.65 13.02
C ASP A 259 -2.21 20.32 12.85
N LEU A 260 -0.92 20.38 12.54
CA LEU A 260 -0.09 19.18 12.33
C LEU A 260 -0.02 18.29 13.59
N ALA A 261 0.18 18.89 14.76
CA ALA A 261 0.31 18.12 16.01
C ALA A 261 -0.99 17.39 16.37
N GLY A 262 -2.13 18.06 16.19
CA GLY A 262 -3.45 17.45 16.33
C GLY A 262 -3.66 16.32 15.31
N GLN A 263 -3.28 16.52 14.04
CA GLN A 263 -3.40 15.48 13.03
C GLN A 263 -2.48 14.27 13.29
N ILE A 264 -1.28 14.46 13.79
CA ILE A 264 -0.38 13.37 14.20
C ILE A 264 -1.03 12.55 15.33
N THR A 265 -1.53 13.24 16.36
CA THR A 265 -2.19 12.59 17.51
C THR A 265 -3.40 11.77 17.06
N GLU A 266 -4.30 12.36 16.27
CA GLU A 266 -5.50 11.70 15.80
C GLU A 266 -5.20 10.50 14.88
N THR A 267 -4.21 10.65 13.97
CA THR A 267 -3.77 9.58 13.08
C THR A 267 -3.21 8.40 13.88
N THR A 268 -2.37 8.66 14.89
CA THR A 268 -1.81 7.59 15.74
C THR A 268 -2.86 6.91 16.60
N GLU A 269 -3.88 7.63 17.08
CA GLU A 269 -5.03 7.03 17.78
C GLU A 269 -5.87 6.15 16.86
N ASN A 270 -6.07 6.55 15.60
CA ASN A 270 -6.74 5.74 14.59
C ASN A 270 -5.96 4.46 14.29
N LEU A 271 -4.63 4.53 14.16
CA LEU A 271 -3.77 3.36 14.01
C LEU A 271 -3.86 2.42 15.22
N ARG A 272 -3.79 2.96 16.45
CA ARG A 272 -3.95 2.15 17.67
C ARG A 272 -5.29 1.45 17.73
N ALA A 273 -6.36 2.12 17.30
CA ALA A 273 -7.71 1.54 17.28
C ALA A 273 -7.79 0.37 16.28
N LEU A 274 -7.21 0.51 15.07
CA LEU A 274 -7.15 -0.57 14.09
C LEU A 274 -6.32 -1.75 14.57
N ILE A 275 -5.14 -1.49 15.17
CA ILE A 275 -4.28 -2.54 15.71
C ILE A 275 -5.02 -3.31 16.81
N ARG A 276 -5.66 -2.60 17.76
CA ARG A 276 -6.47 -3.26 18.81
C ARG A 276 -7.63 -4.08 18.24
N ALA A 277 -8.31 -3.57 17.20
CA ALA A 277 -9.39 -4.32 16.54
C ALA A 277 -8.85 -5.60 15.87
N ALA A 278 -7.70 -5.50 15.20
CA ALA A 278 -7.04 -6.66 14.59
C ALA A 278 -6.58 -7.68 15.65
N ASP A 279 -6.06 -7.22 16.79
CA ASP A 279 -5.57 -8.07 17.88
C ASP A 279 -6.69 -8.80 18.63
N GLN A 280 -7.90 -8.26 18.64
CA GLN A 280 -9.09 -8.95 19.17
C GLN A 280 -9.51 -10.12 18.27
N GLU A 281 -9.26 -10.04 16.97
CA GLU A 281 -9.55 -11.10 16.02
C GLU A 281 -8.47 -12.19 16.04
N GLU A 282 -7.20 -11.81 16.25
CA GLU A 282 -6.07 -12.73 16.28
C GLU A 282 -4.94 -12.17 17.16
N ALA A 283 -4.46 -12.98 18.11
CA ALA A 283 -3.42 -12.58 19.07
C ALA A 283 -2.09 -12.20 18.41
N CYS A 284 -1.48 -11.12 18.91
CA CYS A 284 -0.16 -10.65 18.50
C CYS A 284 0.99 -11.43 19.17
N SER A 285 2.12 -11.51 18.47
CA SER A 285 3.41 -11.91 19.03
C SER A 285 4.26 -10.67 19.40
N ARG A 286 5.20 -10.83 20.35
CA ARG A 286 6.18 -9.78 20.68
C ARG A 286 7.22 -9.57 19.59
N ASP A 287 7.34 -10.51 18.64
CA ASP A 287 8.33 -10.50 17.55
C ASP A 287 7.73 -9.99 16.23
N ASP A 288 6.67 -9.19 16.30
CA ASP A 288 6.01 -8.63 15.12
C ASP A 288 6.94 -7.71 14.34
N ARG A 289 6.99 -7.92 13.03
CA ARG A 289 7.73 -7.08 12.11
C ARG A 289 6.79 -6.04 11.50
N TRP A 290 7.17 -4.78 11.59
CA TRP A 290 6.43 -3.66 11.04
C TRP A 290 7.14 -3.02 9.85
N ALA A 291 6.41 -2.74 8.80
CA ALA A 291 6.82 -1.90 7.68
C ALA A 291 5.81 -0.77 7.52
N LEU A 292 6.26 0.48 7.65
CA LEU A 292 5.39 1.66 7.61
C LEU A 292 5.72 2.50 6.39
N LYS A 293 4.70 3.00 5.67
CA LYS A 293 4.84 4.11 4.74
C LYS A 293 4.12 5.33 5.27
N VAL A 294 4.80 6.45 5.23
CA VAL A 294 4.32 7.74 5.73
C VAL A 294 4.29 8.72 4.58
N TYR A 295 3.10 9.20 4.27
CA TYR A 295 2.90 10.21 3.24
C TYR A 295 2.80 11.56 3.89
N LEU A 296 3.65 12.48 3.46
CA LEU A 296 3.78 13.83 3.99
C LEU A 296 3.46 14.83 2.88
N ARG A 297 2.54 15.76 3.13
CA ARG A 297 2.28 16.88 2.22
C ARG A 297 3.49 17.82 2.13
N ASP A 298 4.19 18.00 3.25
CA ASP A 298 5.45 18.77 3.34
C ASP A 298 6.52 17.92 4.04
N GLN A 299 7.74 17.94 3.53
CA GLN A 299 8.88 17.23 4.14
C GLN A 299 9.23 17.74 5.55
N ALA A 300 8.89 18.99 5.87
CA ALA A 300 9.08 19.57 7.21
C ALA A 300 8.28 18.84 8.30
N TYR A 301 7.24 18.07 7.91
CA TYR A 301 6.42 17.30 8.84
C TYR A 301 7.09 15.99 9.29
N ARG A 302 8.24 15.62 8.69
CA ARG A 302 8.91 14.35 8.95
C ARG A 302 9.31 14.18 10.42
N GLU A 303 10.06 15.12 10.99
CA GLU A 303 10.62 14.98 12.34
C GLU A 303 9.54 14.84 13.44
N PRO A 304 8.46 15.65 13.46
CA PRO A 304 7.37 15.45 14.42
C PRO A 304 6.66 14.10 14.26
N VAL A 305 6.45 13.63 13.02
CA VAL A 305 5.82 12.34 12.75
C VAL A 305 6.73 11.19 13.17
N GLU A 306 8.04 11.25 12.88
CA GLU A 306 9.03 10.26 13.28
C GLU A 306 9.07 10.09 14.80
N THR A 307 9.06 11.19 15.55
CA THR A 307 9.00 11.17 17.01
C THR A 307 7.77 10.44 17.52
N ALA A 308 6.60 10.71 16.95
CA ALA A 308 5.34 10.06 17.35
C ALA A 308 5.35 8.55 17.02
N LEU A 309 5.89 8.16 15.85
CA LEU A 309 5.99 6.77 15.44
C LEU A 309 7.00 5.98 16.27
N HIS A 310 8.14 6.58 16.64
CA HIS A 310 9.08 5.95 17.58
C HIS A 310 8.44 5.69 18.94
N GLY A 311 7.58 6.60 19.42
CA GLY A 311 6.79 6.41 20.64
C GLY A 311 5.78 5.26 20.54
N MET A 312 5.31 4.92 19.34
CA MET A 312 4.31 3.88 19.12
C MET A 312 4.91 2.51 18.77
N PHE A 313 5.91 2.47 17.88
CA PHE A 313 6.47 1.26 17.29
C PHE A 313 7.92 0.96 17.74
N GLY A 314 8.52 1.86 18.53
CA GLY A 314 9.93 1.79 18.91
C GLY A 314 10.88 2.25 17.81
N THR A 315 12.17 2.41 18.17
CA THR A 315 13.21 2.90 17.26
C THR A 315 13.70 1.85 16.23
N ALA A 316 13.31 0.59 16.40
CA ALA A 316 13.63 -0.48 15.45
C ALA A 316 12.78 -0.42 14.16
N CYS A 317 11.67 0.30 14.18
CA CYS A 317 10.83 0.52 13.02
C CYS A 317 11.41 1.71 12.21
N GLU A 318 11.79 1.46 10.97
CA GLU A 318 12.28 2.49 10.03
C GLU A 318 11.22 2.74 8.96
N PRO A 319 10.38 3.79 9.10
CA PRO A 319 9.37 4.10 8.11
C PRO A 319 9.96 4.63 6.80
N LEU A 320 9.31 4.32 5.68
CA LEU A 320 9.53 4.97 4.40
C LEU A 320 8.73 6.27 4.34
N TYR A 321 9.40 7.42 4.35
CA TYR A 321 8.78 8.73 4.24
C TYR A 321 8.73 9.19 2.78
N LEU A 322 7.51 9.48 2.31
CA LEU A 322 7.22 9.89 0.94
C LEU A 322 6.52 11.26 0.92
N ARG A 323 6.88 12.10 -0.02
CA ARG A 323 6.15 13.33 -0.32
C ARG A 323 4.99 13.01 -1.25
N GLY A 324 3.79 13.43 -0.87
CA GLY A 324 2.60 13.21 -1.66
C GLY A 324 1.39 13.95 -1.12
N ASP A 325 0.43 14.23 -1.99
CA ASP A 325 -0.85 14.78 -1.58
C ASP A 325 -1.73 13.69 -0.98
N ILE A 326 -2.42 14.04 0.09
CA ILE A 326 -3.42 13.17 0.68
C ILE A 326 -4.75 13.35 -0.08
N CYS A 327 -5.61 12.35 -0.03
CA CYS A 327 -6.88 12.32 -0.75
C CYS A 327 -7.87 13.45 -0.42
N ARG A 328 -7.61 14.23 0.63
CA ARG A 328 -8.30 15.48 0.99
C ARG A 328 -7.29 16.57 1.20
N SER A 329 -7.58 17.77 0.72
CA SER A 329 -6.68 18.93 0.79
C SER A 329 -6.37 19.42 2.21
N ASP A 330 -7.24 19.12 3.17
CA ASP A 330 -7.12 19.49 4.58
C ASP A 330 -6.33 18.47 5.43
N LEU A 331 -5.95 17.33 4.87
CA LEU A 331 -5.09 16.35 5.52
C LEU A 331 -3.61 16.63 5.21
N LEU A 332 -2.77 16.61 6.24
CA LEU A 332 -1.34 16.93 6.16
C LEU A 332 -0.46 15.68 6.08
N ILE A 333 -0.92 14.58 6.69
CA ILE A 333 -0.22 13.30 6.76
C ILE A 333 -1.17 12.12 6.58
N GLU A 334 -0.62 11.02 6.09
CA GLU A 334 -1.29 9.72 6.03
C GLU A 334 -0.28 8.61 6.29
N ILE A 335 -0.65 7.57 7.03
CA ILE A 335 0.23 6.47 7.42
C ILE A 335 -0.44 5.16 7.07
N GLU A 336 0.28 4.27 6.38
CA GLU A 336 -0.12 2.88 6.18
C GLU A 336 0.90 1.93 6.81
N ALA A 337 0.48 0.73 7.12
CA ALA A 337 1.34 -0.25 7.76
C ALA A 337 1.11 -1.67 7.24
N VAL A 338 2.18 -2.45 7.28
CA VAL A 338 2.14 -3.91 7.15
C VAL A 338 2.76 -4.50 8.42
N ARG A 339 2.02 -5.35 9.12
CA ARG A 339 2.53 -6.14 10.26
C ARG A 339 2.57 -7.60 9.87
N GLN A 340 3.68 -8.26 10.10
CA GLN A 340 3.82 -9.68 9.90
C GLN A 340 4.12 -10.38 11.21
N THR A 341 3.31 -11.40 11.52
CA THR A 341 3.40 -12.24 12.72
C THR A 341 3.58 -13.69 12.27
N ILE A 342 4.48 -14.43 12.90
CA ILE A 342 4.59 -15.88 12.69
C ILE A 342 3.39 -16.54 13.34
N ALA A 343 2.67 -17.38 12.61
CA ALA A 343 1.62 -18.21 13.18
C ALA A 343 2.25 -19.21 14.16
N GLY A 344 1.88 -19.14 15.43
CA GLY A 344 2.37 -20.01 16.50
C GLY A 344 1.80 -21.42 16.40
#